data_a2d6c8e481c73057a80bb8d967342d2d
#
_entry.id   a2d6c8e481c73057a80bb8d967342d2d
#
_cell.length_a   1.000
_cell.length_b   1.000
_cell.length_c   1.000
_cell.angle_alpha   90.00
_cell.angle_beta   90.00
_cell.angle_gamma   90.00
#
_symmetry.space_group_name_H-M   'P 1'
#
loop_
_entity.id
_entity.type
_entity.pdbx_description
1 polymer ?
#
loop_
_entity_poly.entity_id
_entity_poly.type
_entity_poly.pdbx_seq_one_letter_code
_entity_poly.pdbx_strand_id
1 'polypeptide(L)'
;MPISFRGGFYSGLIAALLVGLFLIWLWQPGRQVRRHTENFFHAIEHKNWAGAADFIGSDYHDQWNNDRARVLERMHEGFRYVRGIRVSAFSVTVRVERRRAEWTGKIWINGAEGEIVESLKERVNSLPTPFQLEWHRLSGKPWDWKLVRVSNSSLEIPPDLD
;
A
#
# COMPACT_ATOMS: atom_id res chain seq x y z
N MET A 1 -14.37 -17.02 -48.21
CA MET A 1 -15.11 -17.66 -47.09
C MET A 1 -16.05 -16.60 -46.49
N PRO A 2 -17.37 -16.75 -46.54
CA PRO A 2 -18.28 -15.78 -45.94
C PRO A 2 -18.25 -15.96 -44.43
N ILE A 3 -17.71 -14.99 -43.72
CA ILE A 3 -17.82 -14.92 -42.27
C ILE A 3 -19.29 -14.74 -41.97
N SER A 4 -19.96 -15.76 -41.43
CA SER A 4 -21.37 -15.65 -41.11
C SER A 4 -21.54 -14.57 -40.02
N PHE A 5 -22.38 -13.58 -40.26
CA PHE A 5 -22.70 -12.48 -39.36
C PHE A 5 -23.06 -12.98 -37.94
N ARG A 6 -23.68 -14.15 -37.85
CA ARG A 6 -23.99 -14.81 -36.56
C ARG A 6 -22.74 -15.23 -35.79
N GLY A 7 -21.71 -15.75 -36.44
CA GLY A 7 -20.43 -16.13 -35.78
C GLY A 7 -19.67 -14.92 -35.26
N GLY A 8 -19.67 -13.80 -36.03
CA GLY A 8 -19.05 -12.56 -35.59
C GLY A 8 -19.74 -11.94 -34.39
N PHE A 9 -21.08 -12.00 -34.34
CA PHE A 9 -21.85 -11.47 -33.20
C PHE A 9 -21.59 -12.25 -31.89
N TYR A 10 -21.61 -13.59 -31.95
CA TYR A 10 -21.34 -14.40 -30.75
C TYR A 10 -19.90 -14.29 -30.25
N SER A 11 -18.93 -14.20 -31.15
CA SER A 11 -17.52 -13.99 -30.73
C SER A 11 -17.32 -12.60 -30.12
N GLY A 12 -17.98 -11.57 -30.65
CA GLY A 12 -17.97 -10.22 -30.05
C GLY A 12 -18.61 -10.19 -28.66
N LEU A 13 -19.74 -10.88 -28.49
CA LEU A 13 -20.43 -10.97 -27.20
C LEU A 13 -19.57 -11.70 -26.13
N ILE A 14 -18.94 -12.81 -26.52
CA ILE A 14 -18.04 -13.57 -25.63
C ILE A 14 -16.84 -12.69 -25.22
N ALA A 15 -16.22 -12.00 -26.17
CA ALA A 15 -15.11 -11.11 -25.89
C ALA A 15 -15.53 -9.97 -24.92
N ALA A 16 -16.69 -9.37 -25.14
CA ALA A 16 -17.22 -8.33 -24.24
C ALA A 16 -17.49 -8.85 -22.83
N LEU A 17 -18.04 -10.07 -22.70
CA LEU A 17 -18.25 -10.73 -21.40
C LEU A 17 -16.92 -11.01 -20.69
N LEU A 18 -15.92 -11.52 -21.40
CA LEU A 18 -14.60 -11.79 -20.82
C LEU A 18 -13.92 -10.51 -20.36
N VAL A 19 -13.99 -9.43 -21.15
CA VAL A 19 -13.48 -8.11 -20.75
C VAL A 19 -14.25 -7.58 -19.55
N GLY A 20 -15.58 -7.70 -19.52
CA GLY A 20 -16.42 -7.28 -18.39
C GLY A 20 -16.06 -8.02 -17.10
N LEU A 21 -15.92 -9.34 -17.15
CA LEU A 21 -15.51 -10.17 -16.02
C LEU A 21 -14.08 -9.82 -15.55
N PHE A 22 -13.16 -9.59 -16.49
CA PHE A 22 -11.80 -9.16 -16.18
C PHE A 22 -11.77 -7.81 -15.48
N LEU A 23 -12.58 -6.85 -15.92
CA LEU A 23 -12.69 -5.55 -15.28
C LEU A 23 -13.28 -5.65 -13.86
N ILE A 24 -14.34 -6.45 -13.67
CA ILE A 24 -14.94 -6.70 -12.35
C ILE A 24 -13.88 -7.32 -11.42
N TRP A 25 -13.13 -8.31 -11.91
CA TRP A 25 -12.06 -8.96 -11.17
C TRP A 25 -10.91 -7.99 -10.81
N LEU A 26 -10.54 -7.10 -11.73
CA LEU A 26 -9.50 -6.08 -11.51
C LEU A 26 -9.92 -5.04 -10.47
N TRP A 27 -11.22 -4.72 -10.41
CA TRP A 27 -11.77 -3.70 -9.52
C TRP A 27 -12.19 -4.21 -8.15
N GLN A 28 -11.88 -5.46 -7.83
CA GLN A 28 -12.13 -5.98 -6.48
C GLN A 28 -11.42 -5.10 -5.43
N PRO A 29 -12.15 -4.60 -4.42
CA PRO A 29 -11.60 -3.65 -3.44
C PRO A 29 -10.34 -4.15 -2.74
N GLY A 30 -10.30 -5.44 -2.36
CA GLY A 30 -9.13 -6.03 -1.72
C GLY A 30 -7.87 -6.02 -2.59
N ARG A 31 -8.02 -6.18 -3.92
CA ARG A 31 -6.91 -6.09 -4.87
C ARG A 31 -6.43 -4.65 -5.03
N GLN A 32 -7.37 -3.71 -5.06
CA GLN A 32 -7.04 -2.29 -5.13
C GLN A 32 -6.24 -1.86 -3.91
N VAL A 33 -6.65 -2.23 -2.71
CA VAL A 33 -5.92 -1.93 -1.46
C VAL A 33 -4.53 -2.56 -1.47
N ARG A 34 -4.40 -3.83 -1.86
CA ARG A 34 -3.09 -4.48 -1.99
C ARG A 34 -2.18 -3.72 -2.94
N ARG A 35 -2.68 -3.38 -4.13
CA ARG A 35 -1.94 -2.63 -5.14
C ARG A 35 -1.56 -1.23 -4.67
N HIS A 36 -2.46 -0.54 -3.94
CA HIS A 36 -2.15 0.77 -3.34
C HIS A 36 -1.03 0.66 -2.31
N THR A 37 -1.05 -0.38 -1.47
CA THR A 37 0.02 -0.63 -0.50
C THR A 37 1.35 -0.92 -1.18
N GLU A 38 1.36 -1.75 -2.21
CA GLU A 38 2.55 -2.04 -3.02
C GLU A 38 3.10 -0.77 -3.70
N ASN A 39 2.23 0.04 -4.30
CA ASN A 39 2.62 1.31 -4.94
C ASN A 39 3.12 2.34 -3.91
N PHE A 40 2.54 2.38 -2.73
CA PHE A 40 3.01 3.21 -1.62
C PHE A 40 4.41 2.81 -1.18
N PHE A 41 4.69 1.51 -0.98
CA PHE A 41 6.03 1.03 -0.67
C PHE A 41 7.03 1.34 -1.79
N HIS A 42 6.61 1.15 -3.04
CA HIS A 42 7.42 1.51 -4.20
C HIS A 42 7.75 3.01 -4.26
N ALA A 43 6.81 3.89 -3.91
CA ALA A 43 7.06 5.33 -3.82
C ALA A 43 8.12 5.65 -2.75
N ILE A 44 8.07 4.98 -1.59
CA ILE A 44 9.07 5.11 -0.52
C ILE A 44 10.44 4.62 -1.00
N GLU A 45 10.53 3.44 -1.62
CA GLU A 45 11.78 2.87 -2.15
C GLU A 45 12.48 3.82 -3.11
N HIS A 46 11.72 4.51 -3.96
CA HIS A 46 12.22 5.45 -4.95
C HIS A 46 12.32 6.89 -4.44
N LYS A 47 12.06 7.13 -3.15
CA LYS A 47 12.03 8.47 -2.54
C LYS A 47 11.12 9.46 -3.26
N ASN A 48 10.07 8.95 -3.89
CA ASN A 48 9.03 9.77 -4.52
C ASN A 48 8.05 10.26 -3.45
N TRP A 49 8.45 11.27 -2.69
CA TRP A 49 7.68 11.76 -1.55
C TRP A 49 6.36 12.41 -1.95
N ALA A 50 6.32 13.05 -3.12
CA ALA A 50 5.06 13.56 -3.67
C ALA A 50 4.08 12.41 -3.96
N GLY A 51 4.56 11.35 -4.62
CA GLY A 51 3.78 10.15 -4.86
C GLY A 51 3.36 9.44 -3.57
N ALA A 52 4.25 9.33 -2.57
CA ALA A 52 3.92 8.76 -1.27
C ALA A 52 2.84 9.59 -0.54
N ALA A 53 2.93 10.92 -0.58
CA ALA A 53 1.96 11.84 0.00
C ALA A 53 0.55 11.69 -0.61
N ASP A 54 0.46 11.32 -1.89
CA ASP A 54 -0.83 11.08 -2.56
C ASP A 54 -1.58 9.86 -2.02
N PHE A 55 -0.87 8.90 -1.42
CA PHE A 55 -1.51 7.75 -0.77
C PHE A 55 -2.01 8.06 0.63
N ILE A 56 -1.46 9.07 1.32
CA ILE A 56 -1.78 9.38 2.72
C ILE A 56 -2.96 10.35 2.76
N GLY A 57 -4.02 9.96 3.48
CA GLY A 57 -5.21 10.77 3.69
C GLY A 57 -4.95 12.05 4.49
N SER A 58 -5.80 13.06 4.32
CA SER A 58 -5.75 14.28 5.12
C SER A 58 -6.09 14.06 6.59
N ASP A 59 -6.83 12.99 6.87
CA ASP A 59 -7.28 12.53 8.19
C ASP A 59 -6.35 11.45 8.79
N TYR A 60 -5.15 11.31 8.24
CA TYR A 60 -4.16 10.34 8.74
C TYR A 60 -3.76 10.62 10.18
N HIS A 61 -3.77 9.56 10.99
CA HIS A 61 -3.30 9.59 12.36
C HIS A 61 -2.83 8.19 12.79
N ASP A 62 -1.53 8.04 13.08
CA ASP A 62 -0.99 6.73 13.45
C ASP A 62 -1.00 6.46 14.96
N GLN A 63 -0.57 5.28 15.36
CA GLN A 63 -0.50 4.92 16.79
C GLN A 63 0.57 5.70 17.57
N TRP A 64 1.52 6.32 16.87
CA TRP A 64 2.61 7.12 17.48
C TRP A 64 2.32 8.61 17.49
N ASN A 65 1.03 8.96 17.29
CA ASN A 65 0.52 10.32 17.32
C ASN A 65 1.05 11.24 16.22
N ASN A 66 1.47 10.67 15.09
CA ASN A 66 1.82 11.47 13.92
C ASN A 66 0.58 11.71 13.06
N ASP A 67 0.42 12.97 12.67
CA ASP A 67 -0.48 13.36 11.60
C ASP A 67 0.18 13.21 10.20
N ARG A 68 -0.55 13.55 9.16
CA ARG A 68 -0.06 13.48 7.78
C ARG A 68 1.21 14.30 7.55
N ALA A 69 1.28 15.50 8.09
CA ALA A 69 2.43 16.39 7.88
C ALA A 69 3.68 15.81 8.56
N ARG A 70 3.53 15.39 9.82
CA ARG A 70 4.62 14.85 10.63
C ARG A 70 5.13 13.51 10.10
N VAL A 71 4.26 12.61 9.64
CA VAL A 71 4.72 11.35 9.06
C VAL A 71 5.49 11.56 7.75
N LEU A 72 5.07 12.49 6.90
CA LEU A 72 5.79 12.81 5.67
C LEU A 72 7.16 13.44 5.95
N GLU A 73 7.25 14.34 6.91
CA GLU A 73 8.50 14.95 7.37
C GLU A 73 9.47 13.88 7.91
N ARG A 74 9.01 13.04 8.85
CA ARG A 74 9.81 11.95 9.41
C ARG A 74 10.26 10.93 8.36
N MET A 75 9.40 10.62 7.41
CA MET A 75 9.78 9.76 6.28
C MET A 75 10.88 10.42 5.43
N HIS A 76 10.71 11.69 5.08
CA HIS A 76 11.70 12.42 4.29
C HIS A 76 13.05 12.50 5.00
N GLU A 77 13.08 12.81 6.29
CA GLU A 77 14.28 12.89 7.10
C GLU A 77 14.93 11.51 7.32
N GLY A 78 14.15 10.54 7.77
CA GLY A 78 14.65 9.18 8.04
C GLY A 78 15.24 8.49 6.81
N PHE A 79 14.65 8.71 5.64
CA PHE A 79 15.12 8.11 4.39
C PHE A 79 16.12 8.99 3.62
N ARG A 80 16.47 10.18 4.11
CA ARG A 80 17.38 11.09 3.43
C ARG A 80 18.73 10.44 3.09
N TYR A 81 19.26 9.69 4.03
CA TYR A 81 20.59 9.05 3.92
C TYR A 81 20.53 7.57 3.52
N VAL A 82 19.33 6.98 3.49
CA VAL A 82 19.14 5.58 3.12
C VAL A 82 19.26 5.41 1.61
N ARG A 83 20.08 4.48 1.14
CA ARG A 83 20.21 4.14 -0.29
C ARG A 83 19.84 2.67 -0.51
N GLY A 84 19.23 2.39 -1.65
CA GLY A 84 18.97 1.02 -2.10
C GLY A 84 17.98 0.23 -1.27
N ILE A 85 17.08 0.90 -0.51
CA ILE A 85 16.05 0.25 0.28
C ILE A 85 15.07 -0.51 -0.61
N ARG A 86 14.71 -1.71 -0.20
CA ARG A 86 13.61 -2.50 -0.77
C ARG A 86 12.69 -2.95 0.35
N VAL A 87 11.40 -2.77 0.14
CA VAL A 87 10.35 -3.14 1.09
C VAL A 87 9.56 -4.31 0.53
N SER A 88 9.61 -5.44 1.20
CA SER A 88 8.83 -6.62 0.84
C SER A 88 7.77 -6.89 1.90
N ALA A 89 6.63 -7.42 1.50
CA ALA A 89 5.57 -7.80 2.42
C ALA A 89 5.23 -9.28 2.30
N PHE A 90 5.08 -9.95 3.45
CA PHE A 90 4.76 -11.37 3.54
C PHE A 90 3.51 -11.60 4.38
N SER A 91 2.86 -12.74 4.16
CA SER A 91 1.64 -13.14 4.88
C SER A 91 0.55 -12.07 4.83
N VAL A 92 0.38 -11.48 3.66
CA VAL A 92 -0.53 -10.35 3.46
C VAL A 92 -1.98 -10.81 3.44
N THR A 93 -2.79 -10.22 4.31
CA THR A 93 -4.24 -10.35 4.33
C THR A 93 -4.88 -8.98 4.14
N VAL A 94 -5.96 -8.92 3.37
CA VAL A 94 -6.75 -7.69 3.18
C VAL A 94 -8.20 -7.99 3.49
N ARG A 95 -8.76 -7.27 4.44
CA ARG A 95 -10.18 -7.28 4.78
C ARG A 95 -10.81 -5.98 4.31
N VAL A 96 -11.95 -6.06 3.66
CA VAL A 96 -12.65 -4.87 3.15
C VAL A 96 -14.07 -4.86 3.69
N GLU A 97 -14.43 -3.77 4.34
CA GLU A 97 -15.76 -3.51 4.86
C GLU A 97 -16.27 -2.16 4.31
N ARG A 98 -17.15 -2.23 3.30
CA ARG A 98 -17.72 -1.05 2.63
C ARG A 98 -16.64 -0.08 2.10
N ARG A 99 -16.38 1.01 2.84
CA ARG A 99 -15.40 2.06 2.48
C ARG A 99 -14.12 2.01 3.31
N ARG A 100 -13.95 1.01 4.16
CA ARG A 100 -12.75 0.78 4.97
C ARG A 100 -12.10 -0.52 4.55
N ALA A 101 -10.81 -0.55 4.59
CA ALA A 101 -10.05 -1.76 4.38
C ALA A 101 -8.87 -1.81 5.35
N GLU A 102 -8.60 -2.99 5.84
CA GLU A 102 -7.44 -3.30 6.68
C GLU A 102 -6.51 -4.22 5.89
N TRP A 103 -5.30 -3.74 5.69
CA TRP A 103 -4.21 -4.53 5.18
C TRP A 103 -3.32 -4.96 6.35
N THR A 104 -3.07 -6.25 6.48
CA THR A 104 -2.21 -6.80 7.53
C THR A 104 -1.10 -7.60 6.86
N GLY A 105 0.15 -7.39 7.25
CA GLY A 105 1.28 -8.12 6.69
C GLY A 105 2.59 -7.87 7.45
N LYS A 106 3.51 -8.82 7.36
CA LYS A 106 4.88 -8.62 7.84
C LYS A 106 5.67 -7.84 6.79
N ILE A 107 6.29 -6.76 7.22
CA ILE A 107 7.17 -5.95 6.38
C ILE A 107 8.61 -6.43 6.59
N TRP A 108 9.34 -6.56 5.49
CA TRP A 108 10.75 -6.91 5.47
C TRP A 108 11.54 -5.89 4.68
N ILE A 109 12.57 -5.34 5.30
CA ILE A 109 13.44 -4.34 4.67
C ILE A 109 14.74 -5.02 4.23
N ASN A 110 15.13 -4.79 2.97
CA ASN A 110 16.35 -5.29 2.36
C ASN A 110 17.15 -4.17 1.69
N GLY A 111 18.44 -4.45 1.42
CA GLY A 111 19.28 -3.67 0.49
C GLY A 111 19.69 -2.28 0.95
N ALA A 112 19.41 -1.90 2.18
CA ALA A 112 19.79 -0.59 2.68
C ALA A 112 21.24 -0.60 3.21
N GLU A 113 22.03 0.42 2.88
CA GLU A 113 23.40 0.58 3.35
C GLU A 113 23.49 1.73 4.37
N GLY A 114 24.25 1.53 5.44
CA GLY A 114 24.52 2.49 6.49
C GLY A 114 24.22 1.96 7.90
N GLU A 115 25.01 2.35 8.89
CA GLU A 115 24.94 1.83 10.25
C GLU A 115 23.59 2.08 10.92
N ILE A 116 23.00 3.27 10.74
CA ILE A 116 21.66 3.62 11.25
C ILE A 116 20.58 2.76 10.59
N VAL A 117 20.78 2.46 9.31
CA VAL A 117 19.82 1.69 8.51
C VAL A 117 19.85 0.22 8.87
N GLU A 118 21.01 -0.33 9.18
CA GLU A 118 21.12 -1.72 9.65
C GLU A 118 20.34 -1.90 10.95
N SER A 119 20.48 -0.99 11.91
CA SER A 119 19.72 -1.03 13.17
C SER A 119 18.20 -0.93 12.94
N LEU A 120 17.76 -0.05 12.04
CA LEU A 120 16.34 0.05 11.67
C LEU A 120 15.83 -1.22 10.99
N LYS A 121 16.61 -1.77 10.06
CA LYS A 121 16.31 -3.01 9.35
C LYS A 121 16.17 -4.18 10.31
N GLU A 122 17.14 -4.37 11.22
CA GLU A 122 17.09 -5.41 12.24
C GLU A 122 15.85 -5.25 13.11
N ARG A 123 15.56 -4.03 13.55
CA ARG A 123 14.39 -3.73 14.39
C ARG A 123 13.08 -4.05 13.69
N VAL A 124 12.90 -3.61 12.44
CA VAL A 124 11.67 -3.87 11.67
C VAL A 124 11.54 -5.36 11.33
N ASN A 125 12.63 -5.99 10.90
CA ASN A 125 12.62 -7.39 10.47
C ASN A 125 12.46 -8.38 11.66
N SER A 126 12.83 -7.98 12.88
CA SER A 126 12.66 -8.80 14.09
C SER A 126 11.28 -8.65 14.74
N LEU A 127 10.40 -7.77 14.25
CA LEU A 127 9.08 -7.58 14.86
C LEU A 127 8.26 -8.88 14.81
N PRO A 128 7.74 -9.36 15.95
CA PRO A 128 6.94 -10.57 16.00
C PRO A 128 5.55 -10.37 15.40
N THR A 129 5.00 -9.16 15.47
CA THR A 129 3.65 -8.84 15.01
C THR A 129 3.66 -8.21 13.60
N PRO A 130 2.60 -8.46 12.80
CA PRO A 130 2.45 -7.80 11.51
C PRO A 130 2.09 -6.33 11.67
N PHE A 131 2.39 -5.54 10.65
CA PHE A 131 1.86 -4.20 10.50
C PHE A 131 0.40 -4.24 10.08
N GLN A 132 -0.37 -3.29 10.54
CA GLN A 132 -1.75 -3.02 10.14
C GLN A 132 -1.81 -1.65 9.50
N LEU A 133 -2.35 -1.60 8.27
CA LEU A 133 -2.57 -0.40 7.50
C LEU A 133 -4.06 -0.25 7.24
N GLU A 134 -4.65 0.82 7.76
CA GLU A 134 -6.06 1.15 7.51
C GLU A 134 -6.18 2.08 6.31
N TRP A 135 -7.05 1.70 5.38
CA TRP A 135 -7.33 2.42 4.16
C TRP A 135 -8.79 2.84 4.13
N HIS A 136 -9.04 4.11 3.80
CA HIS A 136 -10.39 4.62 3.57
C HIS A 136 -10.59 4.97 2.10
N ARG A 137 -11.75 4.62 1.55
CA ARG A 137 -12.15 5.00 0.22
C ARG A 137 -12.93 6.32 0.28
N LEU A 138 -12.34 7.38 -0.28
CA LEU A 138 -12.91 8.73 -0.19
C LEU A 138 -14.11 8.93 -1.11
N SER A 139 -14.11 8.32 -2.29
CA SER A 139 -15.18 8.49 -3.28
C SER A 139 -15.82 7.16 -3.70
N GLY A 140 -16.75 7.20 -4.65
CA GLY A 140 -17.31 6.02 -5.30
C GLY A 140 -16.36 5.30 -6.24
N LYS A 141 -15.20 5.89 -6.57
CA LYS A 141 -14.22 5.32 -7.49
C LYS A 141 -13.48 4.16 -6.83
N PRO A 142 -13.30 3.01 -7.49
CA PRO A 142 -12.70 1.82 -6.90
C PRO A 142 -11.22 1.97 -6.52
N TRP A 143 -10.55 2.97 -7.09
CA TRP A 143 -9.12 3.25 -6.88
C TRP A 143 -8.83 4.42 -5.94
N ASP A 144 -9.84 5.05 -5.33
CA ASP A 144 -9.66 6.23 -4.48
C ASP A 144 -9.51 5.84 -3.00
N TRP A 145 -8.46 5.05 -2.72
CA TRP A 145 -8.11 4.63 -1.38
C TRP A 145 -6.99 5.49 -0.81
N LYS A 146 -7.16 5.92 0.44
CA LYS A 146 -6.14 6.68 1.19
C LYS A 146 -5.80 5.95 2.48
N LEU A 147 -4.51 5.92 2.79
CA LEU A 147 -3.98 5.42 4.05
C LEU A 147 -4.32 6.40 5.16
N VAL A 148 -5.03 5.94 6.18
CA VAL A 148 -5.45 6.79 7.30
C VAL A 148 -4.79 6.40 8.62
N ARG A 149 -4.25 5.18 8.70
CA ARG A 149 -3.56 4.73 9.91
C ARG A 149 -2.53 3.65 9.61
N VAL A 150 -1.42 3.71 10.34
CA VAL A 150 -0.43 2.63 10.43
C VAL A 150 -0.26 2.26 11.89
N SER A 151 -0.20 0.97 12.18
CA SER A 151 0.02 0.47 13.53
C SER A 151 0.80 -0.85 13.55
N ASN A 152 1.50 -1.10 14.64
CA ASN A 152 2.16 -2.36 14.96
C ASN A 152 2.25 -2.51 16.47
N SER A 153 1.68 -3.56 17.03
CA SER A 153 1.58 -3.75 18.48
C SER A 153 2.90 -4.00 19.20
N SER A 154 3.95 -4.37 18.46
CA SER A 154 5.29 -4.64 19.01
C SER A 154 6.29 -3.52 18.74
N LEU A 155 5.91 -2.51 17.96
CA LEU A 155 6.79 -1.40 17.64
C LEU A 155 6.47 -0.21 18.56
N GLU A 156 7.31 -0.02 19.57
CA GLU A 156 7.28 1.18 20.40
C GLU A 156 8.31 2.17 19.87
N ILE A 157 7.87 3.37 19.54
CA ILE A 157 8.76 4.50 19.20
C ILE A 157 8.84 5.36 20.46
N PRO A 158 10.03 5.51 21.06
CA PRO A 158 10.19 6.41 22.20
C PRO A 158 9.77 7.83 21.82
N PRO A 159 9.09 8.56 22.72
CA PRO A 159 8.64 9.92 22.43
C PRO A 159 9.79 10.94 22.27
N ASP A 160 11.01 10.57 22.64
CA ASP A 160 12.18 11.47 22.74
C ASP A 160 13.02 11.55 21.45
N LEU A 161 12.47 11.15 20.29
CA LEU A 161 13.11 11.34 18.99
C LEU A 161 12.58 12.61 18.27
N ASP A 162 12.29 13.66 19.05
CA ASP A 162 11.98 15.00 18.55
C ASP A 162 13.24 15.85 18.39
#